data_305fd08f3222ca1d1c93356e2073755a
#
_entry.id   305fd08f3222ca1d1c93356e2073755a
#
_cell.length_a   1.000
_cell.length_b   1.000
_cell.length_c   1.000
_cell.angle_alpha   90.00
_cell.angle_beta   90.00
_cell.angle_gamma   90.00
#
_symmetry.space_group_name_H-M   'P 1'
#
loop_
_entity.id
_entity.type
_entity.pdbx_description
1 polymer ?
#
loop_
_entity_poly.entity_id
_entity_poly.type
_entity_poly.pdbx_seq_one_letter_code
_entity_poly.pdbx_strand_id
1 'polypeptide(L)'
;PDSVRLRDYSPINVEAGRKLIAERGLQDTVTFDEVNAYDRTNYQDLQPRPTLGIVSGLHELFADNDLILNSLYGFGDAIETGGYLIYTGQPWHPQLEMIARALTSHKAGSPNWVMRRRSQREMDQLVEKAGFEKIRQWIDEYGIFTVSLAVKK
;
A
#
# COMPACT_ATOMS: atom_id res chain seq x y z
N PRO A 1 -3.47 -3.35 -19.11
CA PRO A 1 -3.75 -2.00 -18.67
C PRO A 1 -3.19 -0.98 -19.67
N ASP A 2 -3.86 0.14 -19.84
CA ASP A 2 -3.41 1.20 -20.75
C ASP A 2 -2.20 1.94 -20.16
N SER A 3 -2.13 2.05 -18.85
CA SER A 3 -0.99 2.60 -18.12
C SER A 3 -0.84 1.99 -16.73
N VAL A 4 0.40 1.98 -16.21
CA VAL A 4 0.74 1.56 -14.84
C VAL A 4 1.65 2.61 -14.22
N ARG A 5 1.31 3.08 -13.03
CA ARG A 5 2.16 3.98 -12.22
C ARG A 5 2.63 3.25 -10.98
N LEU A 6 3.90 2.97 -10.93
CA LEU A 6 4.57 2.42 -9.76
C LEU A 6 5.10 3.58 -8.90
N ARG A 7 5.09 3.40 -7.59
CA ARG A 7 5.53 4.41 -6.63
C ARG A 7 6.26 3.77 -5.47
N ASP A 8 7.35 4.37 -5.06
CA ASP A 8 8.11 3.99 -3.87
C ASP A 8 8.77 5.24 -3.28
N TYR A 9 9.04 5.22 -1.99
CA TYR A 9 9.77 6.30 -1.31
C TYR A 9 11.30 6.17 -1.47
N SER A 10 11.80 4.98 -1.80
CA SER A 10 13.22 4.69 -1.92
C SER A 10 13.73 5.04 -3.32
N PRO A 11 14.64 6.02 -3.46
CA PRO A 11 15.25 6.33 -4.76
C PRO A 11 15.99 5.14 -5.37
N ILE A 12 16.55 4.25 -4.53
CA ILE A 12 17.23 3.02 -4.99
C ILE A 12 16.24 2.08 -5.67
N ASN A 13 15.07 1.88 -5.07
CA ASN A 13 14.02 1.03 -5.64
C ASN A 13 13.47 1.63 -6.94
N VAL A 14 13.26 2.93 -6.96
CA VAL A 14 12.75 3.66 -8.13
C VAL A 14 13.74 3.56 -9.29
N GLU A 15 15.03 3.78 -9.04
CA GLU A 15 16.06 3.66 -10.08
C GLU A 15 16.17 2.23 -10.63
N ALA A 16 16.22 1.24 -9.75
CA ALA A 16 16.24 -0.17 -10.15
C ALA A 16 14.98 -0.57 -10.94
N GLY A 17 13.81 -0.08 -10.53
CA GLY A 17 12.55 -0.32 -11.23
C GLY A 17 12.51 0.34 -12.61
N ARG A 18 12.97 1.58 -12.74
CA ARG A 18 13.09 2.28 -14.03
C ARG A 18 14.02 1.55 -15.00
N LYS A 19 15.13 1.03 -14.50
CA LYS A 19 16.06 0.20 -15.30
C LYS A 19 15.34 -1.05 -15.80
N LEU A 20 14.62 -1.76 -14.94
CA LEU A 20 13.86 -2.95 -15.31
C LEU A 20 12.76 -2.64 -16.33
N ILE A 21 12.04 -1.52 -16.18
CA ILE A 21 11.03 -1.05 -17.14
C ILE A 21 11.68 -0.86 -18.54
N ALA A 22 12.85 -0.21 -18.58
CA ALA A 22 13.57 -0.01 -19.82
C ALA A 22 14.05 -1.33 -20.45
N GLU A 23 14.63 -2.24 -19.66
CA GLU A 23 15.07 -3.56 -20.11
C GLU A 23 13.92 -4.42 -20.66
N ARG A 24 12.69 -4.19 -20.18
CA ARG A 24 11.48 -4.89 -20.61
C ARG A 24 10.74 -4.20 -21.76
N GLY A 25 11.19 -3.04 -22.22
CA GLY A 25 10.52 -2.28 -23.27
C GLY A 25 9.13 -1.78 -22.88
N LEU A 26 8.93 -1.42 -21.59
CA LEU A 26 7.63 -1.03 -21.03
C LEU A 26 7.49 0.48 -20.80
N GLN A 27 8.43 1.30 -21.28
CA GLN A 27 8.50 2.73 -20.98
C GLN A 27 7.26 3.52 -21.42
N ASP A 28 6.60 3.07 -22.47
CA ASP A 28 5.41 3.74 -23.03
C ASP A 28 4.16 3.52 -22.16
N THR A 29 4.17 2.49 -21.29
CA THR A 29 3.00 2.10 -20.51
C THR A 29 3.24 2.12 -19.01
N VAL A 30 4.49 2.06 -18.56
CA VAL A 30 4.84 1.96 -17.13
C VAL A 30 5.74 3.10 -16.71
N THR A 31 5.33 3.84 -15.68
CA THR A 31 6.17 4.82 -14.98
C THR A 31 6.50 4.37 -13.56
N PHE A 32 7.63 4.83 -13.02
CA PHE A 32 7.98 4.61 -11.62
C PHE A 32 8.49 5.91 -11.00
N ASP A 33 7.76 6.40 -10.01
CA ASP A 33 8.01 7.70 -9.38
C ASP A 33 8.45 7.56 -7.92
N GLU A 34 9.39 8.41 -7.51
CA GLU A 34 9.79 8.56 -6.11
C GLU A 34 8.73 9.42 -5.40
N VAL A 35 7.89 8.79 -4.59
CA VAL A 35 6.73 9.44 -3.97
C VAL A 35 6.49 8.89 -2.58
N ASN A 36 6.19 9.78 -1.62
CA ASN A 36 5.73 9.39 -0.30
C ASN A 36 4.25 8.99 -0.34
N ALA A 37 3.96 7.70 -0.13
CA ALA A 37 2.60 7.15 -0.15
C ALA A 37 1.71 7.66 1.00
N TYR A 38 2.27 8.32 2.00
CA TYR A 38 1.54 8.88 3.15
C TYR A 38 1.26 10.38 3.01
N ASP A 39 1.73 11.01 1.96
CA ASP A 39 1.40 12.38 1.61
C ASP A 39 0.25 12.39 0.60
N ARG A 40 -0.96 12.74 1.10
CA ARG A 40 -2.18 12.78 0.31
C ARG A 40 -2.08 13.69 -0.92
N THR A 41 -1.25 14.74 -0.88
CA THR A 41 -1.08 15.65 -2.02
C THR A 41 -0.50 14.96 -3.26
N ASN A 42 0.27 13.89 -3.07
CA ASN A 42 0.85 13.11 -4.14
C ASN A 42 -0.16 12.32 -4.99
N TYR A 43 -1.41 12.26 -4.56
CA TYR A 43 -2.48 11.56 -5.28
C TYR A 43 -3.39 12.50 -6.07
N GLN A 44 -3.22 13.82 -5.89
CA GLN A 44 -4.02 14.83 -6.57
C GLN A 44 -3.63 14.90 -8.05
N ASP A 45 -4.59 15.29 -8.89
CA ASP A 45 -4.40 15.58 -10.31
C ASP A 45 -3.80 14.44 -11.17
N LEU A 46 -3.93 13.19 -10.72
CA LEU A 46 -3.55 12.04 -11.54
C LEU A 46 -4.45 11.90 -12.76
N GLN A 47 -3.85 12.04 -13.94
CA GLN A 47 -4.56 11.86 -15.21
C GLN A 47 -3.86 10.81 -16.10
N PRO A 48 -4.59 9.92 -16.76
CA PRO A 48 -6.00 9.63 -16.48
C PRO A 48 -6.20 9.14 -15.03
N ARG A 49 -7.41 9.28 -14.50
CA ARG A 49 -7.71 8.78 -13.15
C ARG A 49 -7.52 7.25 -13.10
N PRO A 50 -6.86 6.73 -12.07
CA PRO A 50 -6.72 5.29 -11.91
C PRO A 50 -8.06 4.57 -11.74
N THR A 51 -8.24 3.44 -12.41
CA THR A 51 -9.35 2.51 -12.20
C THR A 51 -9.07 1.49 -11.11
N LEU A 52 -7.78 1.28 -10.79
CA LEU A 52 -7.31 0.33 -9.79
C LEU A 52 -6.13 0.91 -9.03
N GLY A 53 -6.24 0.92 -7.70
CA GLY A 53 -5.13 1.13 -6.77
C GLY A 53 -4.70 -0.19 -6.14
N ILE A 54 -3.40 -0.37 -5.94
CA ILE A 54 -2.84 -1.53 -5.23
C ILE A 54 -1.88 -1.03 -4.17
N VAL A 55 -2.10 -1.45 -2.92
CA VAL A 55 -1.17 -1.23 -1.82
C VAL A 55 -0.91 -2.56 -1.12
N SER A 56 0.33 -3.01 -1.17
CA SER A 56 0.74 -4.32 -0.66
C SER A 56 1.95 -4.18 0.25
N GLY A 57 1.83 -4.73 1.48
CA GLY A 57 2.94 -4.78 2.44
C GLY A 57 3.38 -3.43 2.99
N LEU A 58 2.59 -2.36 2.83
CA LEU A 58 2.97 -1.01 3.25
C LEU A 58 2.32 -0.59 4.57
N HIS A 59 1.02 -0.79 4.71
CA HIS A 59 0.26 -0.28 5.85
C HIS A 59 0.56 -1.03 7.15
N GLU A 60 1.08 -2.24 7.05
CA GLU A 60 1.51 -3.06 8.19
C GLU A 60 2.79 -2.53 8.84
N LEU A 61 3.57 -1.75 8.11
CA LEU A 61 4.87 -1.27 8.55
C LEU A 61 4.80 -0.13 9.57
N PHE A 62 3.67 0.55 9.68
CA PHE A 62 3.53 1.76 10.49
C PHE A 62 2.40 1.62 11.50
N ALA A 63 2.66 2.07 12.73
CA ALA A 63 1.72 1.94 13.84
C ALA A 63 0.60 2.99 13.83
N ASP A 64 0.84 4.14 13.22
CA ASP A 64 -0.05 5.30 13.22
C ASP A 64 -1.20 5.15 12.22
N ASN A 65 -2.44 5.19 12.72
CA ASN A 65 -3.63 5.10 11.89
C ASN A 65 -3.91 6.37 11.08
N ASP A 66 -3.50 7.54 11.57
CA ASP A 66 -3.71 8.79 10.83
C ASP A 66 -2.81 8.82 9.59
N LEU A 67 -1.59 8.28 9.72
CA LEU A 67 -0.70 8.09 8.59
C LEU A 67 -1.32 7.16 7.53
N ILE A 68 -1.88 6.01 7.97
CA ILE A 68 -2.55 5.07 7.06
C ILE A 68 -3.77 5.71 6.39
N LEU A 69 -4.56 6.48 7.15
CA LEU A 69 -5.72 7.19 6.61
C LEU A 69 -5.32 8.22 5.55
N ASN A 70 -4.21 8.94 5.72
CA ASN A 70 -3.72 9.86 4.69
C ASN A 70 -3.43 9.14 3.37
N SER A 71 -2.78 7.97 3.43
CA SER A 71 -2.56 7.13 2.24
C SER A 71 -3.88 6.68 1.61
N LEU A 72 -4.80 6.17 2.42
CA LEU A 72 -6.10 5.68 1.95
C LEU A 72 -6.97 6.81 1.37
N TYR A 73 -7.00 7.99 2.00
CA TYR A 73 -7.66 9.18 1.44
C TYR A 73 -7.05 9.59 0.10
N GLY A 74 -5.72 9.47 -0.04
CA GLY A 74 -5.04 9.68 -1.30
C GLY A 74 -5.55 8.75 -2.40
N PHE A 75 -5.68 7.45 -2.13
CA PHE A 75 -6.32 6.50 -3.05
C PHE A 75 -7.78 6.89 -3.33
N GLY A 76 -8.53 7.32 -2.31
CA GLY A 76 -9.90 7.80 -2.44
C GLY A 76 -10.01 9.02 -3.36
N ASP A 77 -9.07 9.96 -3.29
CA ASP A 77 -9.06 11.14 -4.17
C ASP A 77 -8.67 10.78 -5.60
N ALA A 78 -7.74 9.85 -5.78
CA ALA A 78 -7.20 9.49 -7.09
C ALA A 78 -8.12 8.57 -7.90
N ILE A 79 -8.57 7.46 -7.28
CA ILE A 79 -9.35 6.43 -7.98
C ILE A 79 -10.71 6.98 -8.39
N GLU A 80 -11.16 6.64 -9.60
CA GLU A 80 -12.50 7.03 -10.08
C GLU A 80 -13.62 6.30 -9.30
N THR A 81 -14.81 6.90 -9.26
CA THR A 81 -16.00 6.24 -8.67
C THR A 81 -16.29 4.93 -9.41
N GLY A 82 -16.51 3.84 -8.68
CA GLY A 82 -16.65 2.48 -9.22
C GLY A 82 -15.33 1.77 -9.47
N GLY A 83 -14.19 2.47 -9.36
CA GLY A 83 -12.87 1.86 -9.42
C GLY A 83 -12.54 1.07 -8.16
N TYR A 84 -11.42 0.38 -8.15
CA TYR A 84 -11.09 -0.63 -7.14
C TYR A 84 -9.82 -0.29 -6.36
N LEU A 85 -9.78 -0.75 -5.10
CA LEU A 85 -8.59 -0.78 -4.26
C LEU A 85 -8.31 -2.22 -3.83
N ILE A 86 -7.10 -2.71 -4.11
CA ILE A 86 -6.56 -3.95 -3.52
C ILE A 86 -5.61 -3.54 -2.39
N TYR A 87 -5.82 -4.12 -1.21
CA TYR A 87 -4.95 -3.90 -0.07
C TYR A 87 -4.67 -5.20 0.68
N THR A 88 -3.47 -5.29 1.23
CA THR A 88 -3.06 -6.42 2.05
C THR A 88 -3.19 -6.11 3.53
N GLY A 89 -3.27 -7.16 4.33
CA GLY A 89 -3.20 -7.11 5.79
C GLY A 89 -2.45 -8.31 6.33
N GLN A 90 -1.90 -8.14 7.52
CA GLN A 90 -1.24 -9.21 8.27
C GLN A 90 -1.71 -9.16 9.73
N PRO A 91 -2.98 -9.57 10.00
CA PRO A 91 -3.59 -9.39 11.32
C PRO A 91 -2.94 -10.24 12.40
N TRP A 92 -2.28 -11.32 12.02
CA TRP A 92 -1.64 -12.25 12.94
C TRP A 92 -0.38 -12.86 12.34
N HIS A 93 0.55 -13.33 13.19
CA HIS A 93 1.72 -14.08 12.77
C HIS A 93 2.13 -15.06 13.89
N PRO A 94 2.41 -16.35 13.57
CA PRO A 94 2.74 -17.37 14.59
C PRO A 94 4.03 -17.07 15.37
N GLN A 95 4.94 -16.33 14.77
CA GLN A 95 6.24 -15.95 15.36
C GLN A 95 6.29 -14.48 15.78
N LEU A 96 5.14 -13.89 16.13
CA LEU A 96 5.05 -12.45 16.41
C LEU A 96 6.02 -11.99 17.49
N GLU A 97 6.19 -12.76 18.57
CA GLU A 97 7.11 -12.44 19.66
C GLU A 97 8.57 -12.42 19.18
N MET A 98 8.98 -13.43 18.40
CA MET A 98 10.32 -13.47 17.84
C MET A 98 10.57 -12.29 16.90
N ILE A 99 9.62 -11.98 16.04
CA ILE A 99 9.70 -10.84 15.12
C ILE A 99 9.83 -9.54 15.90
N ALA A 100 9.02 -9.33 16.94
CA ALA A 100 9.06 -8.12 17.76
C ALA A 100 10.40 -7.92 18.49
N ARG A 101 11.09 -9.01 18.82
CA ARG A 101 12.42 -8.97 19.48
C ARG A 101 13.58 -8.85 18.50
N ALA A 102 13.43 -9.37 17.27
CA ALA A 102 14.50 -9.47 16.28
C ALA A 102 14.52 -8.30 15.30
N LEU A 103 13.39 -7.62 15.08
CA LEU A 103 13.31 -6.51 14.12
C LEU A 103 14.08 -5.30 14.63
N THR A 104 15.06 -4.89 13.83
CA THR A 104 15.79 -3.65 14.02
C THR A 104 15.31 -2.61 13.01
N SER A 105 15.55 -1.34 13.30
CA SER A 105 15.25 -0.26 12.34
C SER A 105 16.11 -0.40 11.07
N HIS A 106 15.51 -0.15 9.91
CA HIS A 106 16.25 -0.03 8.65
C HIS A 106 17.14 1.21 8.60
N LYS A 107 16.93 2.17 9.50
CA LYS A 107 17.75 3.38 9.60
C LYS A 107 18.78 3.21 10.70
N ALA A 108 20.06 3.31 10.35
CA ALA A 108 21.15 3.27 11.32
C ALA A 108 20.94 4.32 12.42
N GLY A 109 21.09 3.92 13.70
CA GLY A 109 20.92 4.80 14.85
C GLY A 109 19.47 5.13 15.23
N SER A 110 18.48 4.61 14.53
CA SER A 110 17.06 4.77 14.89
C SER A 110 16.64 3.73 15.93
N PRO A 111 15.61 4.03 16.74
CA PRO A 111 15.03 3.03 17.64
C PRO A 111 14.49 1.82 16.86
N ASN A 112 14.31 0.71 17.55
CA ASN A 112 13.75 -0.50 16.95
C ASN A 112 12.45 -0.20 16.22
N TRP A 113 12.29 -0.85 15.08
CA TRP A 113 11.10 -0.67 14.27
C TRP A 113 9.88 -1.33 14.93
N VAL A 114 8.84 -0.55 15.14
CA VAL A 114 7.59 -1.02 15.71
C VAL A 114 6.56 -1.20 14.60
N MET A 115 6.35 -2.45 14.19
CA MET A 115 5.21 -2.83 13.35
C MET A 115 3.95 -2.93 14.20
N ARG A 116 2.83 -2.45 13.67
CA ARG A 116 1.52 -2.68 14.26
C ARG A 116 0.71 -3.63 13.39
N ARG A 117 0.28 -4.73 13.99
CA ARG A 117 -0.67 -5.63 13.36
C ARG A 117 -2.08 -5.13 13.63
N ARG A 118 -2.75 -4.69 12.58
CA ARG A 118 -4.17 -4.30 12.63
C ARG A 118 -5.03 -5.53 12.45
N SER A 119 -6.09 -5.64 13.23
CA SER A 119 -7.13 -6.63 12.93
C SER A 119 -7.74 -6.33 11.56
N GLN A 120 -8.29 -7.35 10.90
CA GLN A 120 -8.98 -7.15 9.62
C GLN A 120 -10.09 -6.10 9.75
N ARG A 121 -10.87 -6.17 10.84
CA ARG A 121 -11.95 -5.21 11.10
C ARG A 121 -11.44 -3.77 11.22
N GLU A 122 -10.34 -3.56 11.91
CA GLU A 122 -9.73 -2.22 12.02
C GLU A 122 -9.30 -1.69 10.66
N MET A 123 -8.64 -2.52 9.85
CA MET A 123 -8.23 -2.11 8.51
C MET A 123 -9.42 -1.80 7.60
N ASP A 124 -10.47 -2.63 7.66
CA ASP A 124 -11.70 -2.41 6.91
C ASP A 124 -12.38 -1.09 7.27
N GLN A 125 -12.39 -0.72 8.56
CA GLN A 125 -12.94 0.57 9.02
C GLN A 125 -12.13 1.77 8.49
N LEU A 126 -10.81 1.65 8.38
CA LEU A 126 -9.97 2.69 7.79
C LEU A 126 -10.24 2.84 6.28
N VAL A 127 -10.39 1.73 5.58
CA VAL A 127 -10.73 1.69 4.16
C VAL A 127 -12.12 2.28 3.90
N GLU A 128 -13.11 1.96 4.75
CA GLU A 128 -14.45 2.51 4.67
C GLU A 128 -14.46 4.03 4.90
N LYS A 129 -13.71 4.54 5.88
CA LYS A 129 -13.55 5.98 6.12
C LYS A 129 -12.98 6.71 4.90
N ALA A 130 -12.16 6.04 4.10
CA ALA A 130 -11.58 6.60 2.88
C ALA A 130 -12.52 6.53 1.65
N GLY A 131 -13.78 6.10 1.84
CA GLY A 131 -14.81 6.08 0.79
C GLY A 131 -14.86 4.81 -0.03
N PHE A 132 -14.31 3.71 0.49
CA PHE A 132 -14.37 2.40 -0.16
C PHE A 132 -15.28 1.44 0.58
N GLU A 133 -15.85 0.49 -0.14
CA GLU A 133 -16.61 -0.65 0.40
C GLU A 133 -15.89 -1.95 0.06
N LYS A 134 -15.49 -2.71 1.10
CA LYS A 134 -14.91 -4.02 0.88
C LYS A 134 -15.94 -4.99 0.31
N ILE A 135 -15.65 -5.60 -0.83
CA ILE A 135 -16.53 -6.53 -1.53
C ILE A 135 -16.02 -7.98 -1.50
N ARG A 136 -14.72 -8.19 -1.27
CA ARG A 136 -14.14 -9.53 -1.22
C ARG A 136 -12.84 -9.56 -0.41
N GLN A 137 -12.54 -10.76 0.13
CA GLN A 137 -11.31 -11.04 0.86
C GLN A 137 -10.84 -12.46 0.55
N TRP A 138 -9.53 -12.61 0.47
CA TRP A 138 -8.84 -13.89 0.43
C TRP A 138 -7.86 -13.97 1.59
N ILE A 139 -7.63 -15.17 2.08
CA ILE A 139 -6.69 -15.46 3.17
C ILE A 139 -5.74 -16.53 2.62
N ASP A 140 -4.45 -16.39 2.90
CA ASP A 140 -3.46 -17.39 2.52
C ASP A 140 -3.66 -18.71 3.28
N GLU A 141 -3.05 -19.78 2.81
CA GLU A 141 -3.17 -21.11 3.41
C GLU A 141 -2.70 -21.20 4.87
N TYR A 142 -1.84 -20.27 5.31
CA TYR A 142 -1.31 -20.19 6.67
C TYR A 142 -2.12 -19.29 7.60
N GLY A 143 -3.09 -18.56 7.08
CA GLY A 143 -3.89 -17.60 7.83
C GLY A 143 -3.13 -16.35 8.30
N ILE A 144 -1.98 -16.07 7.68
CA ILE A 144 -1.09 -14.95 8.06
C ILE A 144 -1.45 -13.69 7.27
N PHE A 145 -1.59 -13.82 5.95
CA PHE A 145 -1.86 -12.71 5.06
C PHE A 145 -3.29 -12.69 4.57
N THR A 146 -3.82 -11.49 4.44
CA THR A 146 -5.10 -11.25 3.77
C THR A 146 -4.87 -10.34 2.56
N VAL A 147 -5.64 -10.61 1.49
CA VAL A 147 -5.79 -9.72 0.34
C VAL A 147 -7.25 -9.34 0.26
N SER A 148 -7.53 -8.07 0.26
CA SER A 148 -8.89 -7.54 0.22
C SER A 148 -9.11 -6.69 -1.01
N LEU A 149 -10.30 -6.80 -1.61
CA LEU A 149 -10.77 -5.97 -2.72
C LEU A 149 -11.89 -5.08 -2.22
N ALA A 150 -11.76 -3.78 -2.48
CA ALA A 150 -12.79 -2.80 -2.19
C ALA A 150 -13.12 -1.99 -3.44
N VAL A 151 -14.36 -1.51 -3.53
CA VAL A 151 -14.85 -0.62 -4.59
C VAL A 151 -15.03 0.78 -4.03
N LYS A 152 -14.67 1.80 -4.81
CA LYS A 152 -14.93 3.20 -4.47
C LYS A 152 -16.38 3.55 -4.67
N LYS A 153 -17.00 4.14 -3.65
CA LYS A 153 -18.37 4.69 -3.68
C LYS A 153 -18.46 6.03 -4.38
#